data_966c0631dcd2449229e9d92aaf4f5cfe
#
_entry.id   966c0631dcd2449229e9d92aaf4f5cfe
#
_cell.length_a   1.000
_cell.length_b   1.000
_cell.length_c   1.000
_cell.angle_alpha   90.00
_cell.angle_beta   90.00
_cell.angle_gamma   90.00
#
_symmetry.space_group_name_H-M   'P 1'
#
loop_
_entity.id
_entity.type
_entity.pdbx_description
1 polymer ?
#
loop_
_entity_poly.entity_id
_entity_poly.type
_entity_poly.pdbx_seq_one_letter_code
_entity_poly.pdbx_strand_id
1 'polypeptide(L)'
;MEKDIFVTKALLPPFEEYVEAIKPLWDSHWITNMGKYHHKLEDELKKYLKVKNVSLIVNGHMALELAIQAFGFPAVSEIITTPFTFISTTHAIVRNNLKPVFCDIKLEDGTMDESKIESLITEKTVAILPVHVYGHVCNVEKIQEVADKYNLKVIYDAAHAFGIEYKGNGIGTYGDASIFSFHATKVFNTIEGGAITFSDSKLYDKLYNLKNFGIRGEELVTDIGANAKMNEFCALMGLCNMNHIDEAIENRRRCCEYYKQELQNVYGIEVFNFNNANVLNYSYFPIRVESRGDANRDELYNMLKENNIYARKYFYPVTSDQACFKNKYRDVDIRNARMLAKEILVLPLYDDLSEEAQNRIIKVVKEFSNK
;
A
#
# COMPACT_ATOMS: atom_id res chain seq x y z
N MET A 1 34.85 -1.49 -0.68
CA MET A 1 33.73 -0.64 -0.25
C MET A 1 32.57 -1.55 0.10
N GLU A 2 31.96 -1.36 1.24
CA GLU A 2 30.77 -2.12 1.62
C GLU A 2 29.61 -1.78 0.67
N LYS A 3 28.85 -2.80 0.26
CA LYS A 3 27.74 -2.64 -0.68
C LYS A 3 26.58 -1.89 -0.04
N ASP A 4 25.95 -0.98 -0.78
CA ASP A 4 24.74 -0.27 -0.36
C ASP A 4 23.59 -1.23 -0.04
N ILE A 5 22.87 -0.98 1.06
CA ILE A 5 21.66 -1.70 1.44
C ILE A 5 20.48 -0.74 1.37
N PHE A 6 19.60 -0.91 0.39
CA PHE A 6 18.40 -0.08 0.22
C PHE A 6 17.22 -0.64 1.02
N VAL A 7 16.24 0.22 1.33
CA VAL A 7 15.05 -0.16 2.10
C VAL A 7 14.22 -1.26 1.42
N THR A 8 14.20 -1.28 0.09
CA THR A 8 13.51 -2.30 -0.71
C THR A 8 14.36 -2.68 -1.92
N LYS A 9 14.14 -3.88 -2.44
CA LYS A 9 14.66 -4.37 -3.70
C LYS A 9 13.49 -5.02 -4.45
N ALA A 10 13.40 -4.79 -5.76
CA ALA A 10 12.33 -5.36 -6.56
C ALA A 10 12.47 -6.88 -6.68
N LEU A 11 11.38 -7.61 -6.46
CA LEU A 11 11.29 -9.02 -6.85
C LEU A 11 11.31 -9.09 -8.38
N LEU A 12 12.24 -9.83 -8.93
CA LEU A 12 12.31 -10.11 -10.36
C LEU A 12 12.35 -11.63 -10.58
N PRO A 13 11.61 -12.15 -11.58
CA PRO A 13 11.73 -13.54 -11.96
C PRO A 13 13.11 -13.79 -12.58
N PRO A 14 13.55 -15.05 -12.78
CA PRO A 14 14.71 -15.36 -13.61
C PRO A 14 14.63 -14.67 -14.98
N PHE A 15 15.74 -14.09 -15.41
CA PHE A 15 15.79 -13.30 -16.66
C PHE A 15 15.23 -14.08 -17.86
N GLU A 16 15.63 -15.33 -18.01
CA GLU A 16 15.21 -16.22 -19.09
C GLU A 16 13.71 -16.50 -19.05
N GLU A 17 13.09 -16.62 -17.86
CA GLU A 17 11.66 -16.82 -17.70
C GLU A 17 10.88 -15.65 -18.29
N TYR A 18 11.29 -14.41 -17.97
CA TYR A 18 10.61 -13.24 -18.50
C TYR A 18 10.84 -13.06 -20.00
N VAL A 19 12.06 -13.33 -20.49
CA VAL A 19 12.37 -13.28 -21.93
C VAL A 19 11.52 -14.27 -22.72
N GLU A 20 11.36 -15.51 -22.24
CA GLU A 20 10.47 -16.49 -22.89
C GLU A 20 9.01 -16.05 -22.83
N ALA A 21 8.57 -15.49 -21.71
CA ALA A 21 7.19 -15.04 -21.53
C ALA A 21 6.78 -13.91 -22.47
N ILE A 22 7.71 -13.00 -22.82
CA ILE A 22 7.41 -11.85 -23.69
C ILE A 22 7.52 -12.18 -25.21
N LYS A 23 8.18 -13.25 -25.63
CA LYS A 23 8.34 -13.62 -27.05
C LYS A 23 7.05 -13.59 -27.86
N PRO A 24 5.91 -14.16 -27.39
CA PRO A 24 4.66 -14.15 -28.15
C PRO A 24 4.10 -12.74 -28.45
N LEU A 25 4.57 -11.71 -27.78
CA LEU A 25 4.16 -10.33 -28.07
C LEU A 25 4.73 -9.84 -29.41
N TRP A 26 5.90 -10.35 -29.83
CA TRP A 26 6.50 -10.04 -31.15
C TRP A 26 5.72 -10.67 -32.31
N ASP A 27 5.07 -11.80 -32.08
CA ASP A 27 4.24 -12.45 -33.11
C ASP A 27 2.86 -11.77 -33.21
N SER A 28 2.27 -11.42 -32.03
CA SER A 28 0.92 -10.85 -32.00
C SER A 28 0.88 -9.35 -32.26
N HIS A 29 1.95 -8.61 -31.97
CA HIS A 29 2.02 -7.14 -31.92
C HIS A 29 0.98 -6.51 -30.98
N TRP A 30 0.29 -7.29 -30.12
CA TRP A 30 -0.70 -6.82 -29.18
C TRP A 30 -0.06 -6.59 -27.82
N ILE A 31 0.38 -5.35 -27.55
CA ILE A 31 1.21 -5.01 -26.40
C ILE A 31 0.48 -4.16 -25.33
N THR A 32 -0.77 -3.76 -25.60
CA THR A 32 -1.59 -2.94 -24.70
C THR A 32 -3.08 -3.20 -24.97
N ASN A 33 -3.98 -2.35 -24.40
CA ASN A 33 -5.43 -2.41 -24.58
C ASN A 33 -6.07 -3.71 -24.12
N MET A 34 -5.69 -4.16 -22.91
CA MET A 34 -6.32 -5.30 -22.23
C MET A 34 -6.29 -6.58 -23.08
N GLY A 35 -5.09 -6.99 -23.47
CA GLY A 35 -4.88 -8.21 -24.26
C GLY A 35 -4.94 -9.47 -23.39
N LYS A 36 -4.46 -10.56 -23.99
CA LYS A 36 -4.51 -11.91 -23.42
C LYS A 36 -3.88 -12.02 -22.03
N TYR A 37 -2.72 -11.39 -21.82
CA TYR A 37 -1.97 -11.53 -20.57
C TYR A 37 -2.51 -10.63 -19.48
N HIS A 38 -3.08 -9.47 -19.85
CA HIS A 38 -3.84 -8.64 -18.94
C HIS A 38 -5.00 -9.44 -18.30
N HIS A 39 -5.83 -10.10 -19.11
CA HIS A 39 -6.95 -10.91 -18.59
C HIS A 39 -6.46 -12.14 -17.82
N LYS A 40 -5.38 -12.80 -18.28
CA LYS A 40 -4.81 -13.93 -17.54
C LYS A 40 -4.33 -13.51 -16.15
N LEU A 41 -3.70 -12.34 -16.02
CA LEU A 41 -3.26 -11.83 -14.72
C LEU A 41 -4.46 -11.45 -13.83
N GLU A 42 -5.54 -10.87 -14.40
CA GLU A 42 -6.78 -10.64 -13.64
C GLU A 42 -7.31 -11.95 -13.03
N ASP A 43 -7.33 -13.03 -13.81
CA ASP A 43 -7.83 -14.34 -13.36
C ASP A 43 -6.93 -15.00 -12.29
N GLU A 44 -5.61 -14.93 -12.44
CA GLU A 44 -4.67 -15.44 -11.43
C GLU A 44 -4.77 -14.62 -10.12
N LEU A 45 -4.88 -13.29 -10.22
CA LEU A 45 -5.05 -12.43 -9.05
C LEU A 45 -6.38 -12.67 -8.32
N LYS A 46 -7.48 -12.95 -9.02
CA LYS A 46 -8.75 -13.34 -8.37
C LYS A 46 -8.57 -14.57 -7.48
N LYS A 47 -7.85 -15.57 -7.99
CA LYS A 47 -7.57 -16.82 -7.26
C LYS A 47 -6.66 -16.55 -6.05
N TYR A 48 -5.53 -15.89 -6.29
CA TYR A 48 -4.52 -15.65 -5.27
C TYR A 48 -5.01 -14.76 -4.14
N LEU A 49 -5.68 -13.66 -4.48
CA LEU A 49 -6.24 -12.71 -3.50
C LEU A 49 -7.57 -13.18 -2.91
N LYS A 50 -8.12 -14.31 -3.37
CA LYS A 50 -9.43 -14.86 -2.95
C LYS A 50 -10.56 -13.84 -3.08
N VAL A 51 -10.61 -13.12 -4.19
CA VAL A 51 -11.59 -12.07 -4.46
C VAL A 51 -12.44 -12.40 -5.68
N LYS A 52 -13.66 -11.88 -5.74
CA LYS A 52 -14.59 -12.13 -6.83
C LYS A 52 -14.24 -11.34 -8.10
N ASN A 53 -13.92 -10.08 -7.93
CA ASN A 53 -13.70 -9.16 -9.04
C ASN A 53 -12.35 -8.46 -8.88
N VAL A 54 -11.62 -8.32 -10.00
CA VAL A 54 -10.36 -7.56 -10.12
C VAL A 54 -10.43 -6.72 -11.38
N SER A 55 -9.95 -5.49 -11.32
CA SER A 55 -9.68 -4.66 -12.49
C SER A 55 -8.24 -4.17 -12.44
N LEU A 56 -7.41 -4.57 -13.39
CA LEU A 56 -6.03 -4.12 -13.49
C LEU A 56 -5.93 -2.67 -13.96
N ILE A 57 -5.05 -1.92 -13.34
CA ILE A 57 -4.82 -0.50 -13.57
C ILE A 57 -3.31 -0.26 -13.75
N VAL A 58 -2.95 0.82 -14.46
CA VAL A 58 -1.56 1.15 -14.80
C VAL A 58 -0.65 1.39 -13.60
N ASN A 59 -1.16 1.83 -12.47
CA ASN A 59 -0.46 1.95 -11.19
C ASN A 59 -1.44 2.10 -10.01
N GLY A 60 -0.92 1.98 -8.78
CA GLY A 60 -1.74 2.08 -7.57
C GLY A 60 -2.39 3.45 -7.34
N HIS A 61 -1.75 4.54 -7.78
CA HIS A 61 -2.34 5.88 -7.65
C HIS A 61 -3.58 6.03 -8.53
N MET A 62 -3.49 5.63 -9.79
CA MET A 62 -4.65 5.61 -10.69
C MET A 62 -5.72 4.64 -10.20
N ALA A 63 -5.35 3.53 -9.56
CA ALA A 63 -6.32 2.63 -8.94
C ALA A 63 -7.12 3.34 -7.83
N LEU A 64 -6.47 4.13 -6.96
CA LEU A 64 -7.16 4.96 -5.97
C LEU A 64 -8.08 6.00 -6.60
N GLU A 65 -7.58 6.76 -7.59
CA GLU A 65 -8.38 7.79 -8.26
C GLU A 65 -9.62 7.18 -8.92
N LEU A 66 -9.45 6.09 -9.67
CA LEU A 66 -10.56 5.46 -10.39
C LEU A 66 -11.52 4.71 -9.47
N ALA A 67 -11.06 4.13 -8.36
CA ALA A 67 -11.94 3.55 -7.34
C ALA A 67 -12.87 4.62 -6.74
N ILE A 68 -12.33 5.78 -6.36
CA ILE A 68 -13.13 6.90 -5.85
C ILE A 68 -14.11 7.41 -6.92
N GLN A 69 -13.61 7.61 -8.15
CA GLN A 69 -14.43 8.11 -9.27
C GLN A 69 -15.58 7.18 -9.63
N ALA A 70 -15.38 5.87 -9.47
CA ALA A 70 -16.39 4.86 -9.83
C ALA A 70 -17.68 4.98 -8.99
N PHE A 71 -17.58 5.48 -7.75
CA PHE A 71 -18.76 5.71 -6.89
C PHE A 71 -19.54 6.98 -7.24
N GLY A 72 -18.99 7.89 -8.06
CA GLY A 72 -19.69 9.07 -8.54
C GLY A 72 -20.11 10.05 -7.44
N PHE A 73 -19.29 10.21 -6.40
CA PHE A 73 -19.59 11.10 -5.29
C PHE A 73 -19.79 12.55 -5.74
N PRO A 74 -20.74 13.31 -5.13
CA PRO A 74 -20.89 14.72 -5.42
C PRO A 74 -19.58 15.50 -5.14
N ALA A 75 -19.31 16.51 -5.97
CA ALA A 75 -18.14 17.37 -5.76
C ALA A 75 -18.15 18.00 -4.36
N VAL A 76 -16.97 18.24 -3.80
CA VAL A 76 -16.71 18.79 -2.46
C VAL A 76 -17.24 17.96 -1.29
N SER A 77 -17.73 16.73 -1.54
CA SER A 77 -18.04 15.77 -0.47
C SER A 77 -16.77 15.39 0.29
N GLU A 78 -16.95 14.85 1.49
CA GLU A 78 -15.87 14.52 2.42
C GLU A 78 -15.59 13.02 2.42
N ILE A 79 -14.30 12.66 2.40
CA ILE A 79 -13.82 11.30 2.64
C ILE A 79 -12.95 11.29 3.89
N ILE A 80 -13.33 10.48 4.87
CA ILE A 80 -12.54 10.28 6.09
C ILE A 80 -11.37 9.36 5.75
N THR A 81 -10.13 9.80 6.02
CA THR A 81 -8.91 9.04 5.76
C THR A 81 -7.87 9.27 6.86
N THR A 82 -6.74 8.55 6.80
CA THR A 82 -5.62 8.73 7.71
C THR A 82 -4.58 9.72 7.15
N PRO A 83 -3.93 10.53 7.98
CA PRO A 83 -2.78 11.33 7.55
C PRO A 83 -1.47 10.55 7.54
N PHE A 84 -1.44 9.35 8.18
CA PHE A 84 -0.26 8.49 8.29
C PHE A 84 -0.25 7.44 7.17
N THR A 85 0.06 7.91 5.97
CA THR A 85 0.08 7.12 4.73
C THR A 85 1.00 7.75 3.70
N PHE A 86 1.18 7.05 2.56
CA PHE A 86 1.80 7.65 1.40
C PHE A 86 0.89 8.73 0.81
N ILE A 87 1.50 9.79 0.27
CA ILE A 87 0.78 10.97 -0.22
C ILE A 87 -0.30 10.67 -1.28
N SER A 88 -0.18 9.54 -1.97
CA SER A 88 -1.11 9.08 -3.01
C SER A 88 -2.55 8.99 -2.51
N THR A 89 -2.77 8.48 -1.29
CA THR A 89 -4.10 8.34 -0.69
C THR A 89 -4.82 9.69 -0.59
N THR A 90 -4.13 10.71 -0.04
CA THR A 90 -4.70 12.07 0.08
C THR A 90 -4.85 12.74 -1.29
N HIS A 91 -3.87 12.58 -2.18
CA HIS A 91 -3.94 13.16 -3.53
C HIS A 91 -5.11 12.62 -4.34
N ALA A 92 -5.39 11.31 -4.27
CA ALA A 92 -6.50 10.70 -5.00
C ALA A 92 -7.86 11.30 -4.60
N ILE A 93 -8.05 11.62 -3.32
CA ILE A 93 -9.25 12.32 -2.84
C ILE A 93 -9.34 13.73 -3.44
N VAL A 94 -8.26 14.50 -3.32
CA VAL A 94 -8.26 15.91 -3.77
C VAL A 94 -8.39 16.02 -5.29
N ARG A 95 -7.75 15.11 -6.04
CA ARG A 95 -7.82 15.09 -7.52
C ARG A 95 -9.21 14.70 -8.03
N ASN A 96 -10.00 13.99 -7.23
CA ASN A 96 -11.42 13.77 -7.48
C ASN A 96 -12.33 14.93 -7.05
N ASN A 97 -11.75 16.11 -6.73
CA ASN A 97 -12.48 17.28 -6.27
C ASN A 97 -13.28 17.03 -4.97
N LEU A 98 -12.75 16.16 -4.10
CA LEU A 98 -13.30 15.82 -2.80
C LEU A 98 -12.39 16.36 -1.69
N LYS A 99 -12.89 16.39 -0.47
CA LYS A 99 -12.20 16.93 0.70
C LYS A 99 -11.76 15.79 1.62
N PRO A 100 -10.45 15.59 1.87
CA PRO A 100 -10.01 14.67 2.91
C PRO A 100 -10.35 15.23 4.30
N VAL A 101 -10.90 14.37 5.16
CA VAL A 101 -11.08 14.58 6.59
C VAL A 101 -10.16 13.61 7.30
N PHE A 102 -9.21 14.13 8.09
CA PHE A 102 -8.18 13.27 8.68
C PHE A 102 -8.62 12.72 10.03
N CYS A 103 -8.66 11.41 10.13
CA CYS A 103 -8.82 10.64 11.35
C CYS A 103 -7.43 10.25 11.88
N ASP A 104 -7.21 10.41 13.18
CA ASP A 104 -5.95 10.02 13.83
C ASP A 104 -5.77 8.49 13.81
N ILE A 105 -4.64 8.02 14.26
CA ILE A 105 -4.23 6.62 14.23
C ILE A 105 -4.07 6.03 15.63
N LYS A 106 -4.05 4.71 15.69
CA LYS A 106 -3.58 3.95 16.85
C LYS A 106 -2.05 3.90 16.83
N LEU A 107 -1.41 4.09 17.99
CA LEU A 107 0.05 4.12 18.07
C LEU A 107 0.68 2.72 17.95
N GLU A 108 -0.06 1.70 18.35
CA GLU A 108 0.39 0.31 18.40
C GLU A 108 0.60 -0.32 17.02
N ASP A 109 -0.12 0.14 15.99
CA ASP A 109 -0.04 -0.45 14.65
C ASP A 109 -0.04 0.57 13.49
N GLY A 110 -0.28 1.85 13.79
CA GLY A 110 -0.32 2.93 12.81
C GLY A 110 -1.58 2.96 11.95
N THR A 111 -2.56 2.06 12.17
CA THR A 111 -3.83 2.05 11.43
C THR A 111 -4.77 3.15 11.94
N MET A 112 -5.77 3.50 11.12
CA MET A 112 -6.81 4.47 11.51
C MET A 112 -7.47 4.05 12.82
N ASP A 113 -7.63 5.01 13.75
CA ASP A 113 -8.36 4.81 15.01
C ASP A 113 -9.87 4.83 14.73
N GLU A 114 -10.45 3.66 14.61
CA GLU A 114 -11.86 3.48 14.30
C GLU A 114 -12.80 4.09 15.32
N SER A 115 -12.36 4.30 16.56
CA SER A 115 -13.16 4.92 17.62
C SER A 115 -13.40 6.42 17.40
N LYS A 116 -12.57 7.06 16.56
CA LYS A 116 -12.66 8.48 16.25
C LYS A 116 -13.47 8.78 14.98
N ILE A 117 -13.75 7.78 14.16
CA ILE A 117 -14.40 7.97 12.85
C ILE A 117 -15.77 8.65 13.00
N GLU A 118 -16.60 8.15 13.91
CA GLU A 118 -17.99 8.60 14.06
C GLU A 118 -18.06 10.10 14.39
N SER A 119 -17.13 10.63 15.17
CA SER A 119 -17.07 12.06 15.55
C SER A 119 -16.67 12.98 14.39
N LEU A 120 -16.15 12.44 13.30
CA LEU A 120 -15.72 13.18 12.11
C LEU A 120 -16.78 13.21 11.01
N ILE A 121 -17.89 12.47 11.17
CA ILE A 121 -18.93 12.35 10.16
C ILE A 121 -19.78 13.63 10.14
N THR A 122 -19.98 14.16 8.95
CA THR A 122 -20.89 15.28 8.66
C THR A 122 -21.90 14.87 7.59
N GLU A 123 -22.87 15.73 7.28
CA GLU A 123 -23.81 15.53 6.19
C GLU A 123 -23.14 15.44 4.79
N LYS A 124 -21.86 15.87 4.69
CA LYS A 124 -21.07 15.82 3.45
C LYS A 124 -20.21 14.57 3.35
N THR A 125 -20.10 13.79 4.42
CA THR A 125 -19.28 12.58 4.42
C THR A 125 -19.93 11.51 3.55
N VAL A 126 -19.19 10.98 2.59
CA VAL A 126 -19.68 9.97 1.63
C VAL A 126 -18.92 8.64 1.72
N ALA A 127 -17.70 8.66 2.24
CA ALA A 127 -16.89 7.45 2.34
C ALA A 127 -15.84 7.51 3.46
N ILE A 128 -15.36 6.32 3.83
CA ILE A 128 -14.18 6.12 4.66
C ILE A 128 -13.12 5.46 3.77
N LEU A 129 -11.89 6.01 3.78
CA LEU A 129 -10.74 5.46 3.06
C LEU A 129 -9.61 5.13 4.05
N PRO A 130 -9.68 3.98 4.71
CA PRO A 130 -8.63 3.51 5.63
C PRO A 130 -7.45 2.93 4.85
N VAL A 131 -6.29 2.83 5.51
CA VAL A 131 -5.07 2.29 4.91
C VAL A 131 -4.56 1.12 5.73
N HIS A 132 -4.35 -0.03 5.11
CA HIS A 132 -3.67 -1.17 5.73
C HIS A 132 -2.15 -0.92 5.75
N VAL A 133 -1.74 0.06 6.58
CA VAL A 133 -0.36 0.55 6.61
C VAL A 133 0.61 -0.57 6.99
N TYR A 134 1.72 -0.71 6.26
CA TYR A 134 2.72 -1.79 6.40
C TYR A 134 2.18 -3.22 6.25
N GLY A 135 0.90 -3.40 5.92
CA GLY A 135 0.22 -4.68 5.94
C GLY A 135 -0.53 -4.97 7.25
N HIS A 136 -0.56 -4.01 8.19
CA HIS A 136 -1.44 -4.13 9.37
C HIS A 136 -2.89 -3.95 8.94
N VAL A 137 -3.72 -4.93 9.29
CA VAL A 137 -5.14 -4.91 8.95
C VAL A 137 -5.87 -3.93 9.86
N CYS A 138 -6.56 -2.93 9.27
CA CYS A 138 -7.48 -2.07 10.01
C CYS A 138 -8.58 -2.91 10.69
N ASN A 139 -9.23 -2.36 11.70
CA ASN A 139 -10.41 -2.99 12.30
C ASN A 139 -11.59 -2.93 11.32
N VAL A 140 -11.59 -3.87 10.36
CA VAL A 140 -12.52 -3.85 9.22
C VAL A 140 -13.97 -3.99 9.66
N GLU A 141 -14.25 -4.72 10.76
CA GLU A 141 -15.59 -4.90 11.29
C GLU A 141 -16.14 -3.57 11.86
N LYS A 142 -15.35 -2.90 12.71
CA LYS A 142 -15.77 -1.63 13.32
C LYS A 142 -15.94 -0.53 12.28
N ILE A 143 -15.05 -0.48 11.29
CA ILE A 143 -15.18 0.47 10.18
C ILE A 143 -16.46 0.19 9.39
N GLN A 144 -16.78 -1.09 9.12
CA GLN A 144 -18.00 -1.48 8.42
C GLN A 144 -19.26 -1.16 9.24
N GLU A 145 -19.26 -1.43 10.57
CA GLU A 145 -20.36 -1.06 11.47
C GLU A 145 -20.69 0.44 11.38
N VAL A 146 -19.66 1.30 11.39
CA VAL A 146 -19.83 2.76 11.25
C VAL A 146 -20.34 3.11 9.85
N ALA A 147 -19.76 2.51 8.81
CA ALA A 147 -20.16 2.77 7.43
C ALA A 147 -21.62 2.40 7.17
N ASP A 148 -22.07 1.24 7.66
CA ASP A 148 -23.46 0.78 7.54
C ASP A 148 -24.43 1.70 8.27
N LYS A 149 -24.06 2.15 9.50
CA LYS A 149 -24.88 3.06 10.30
C LYS A 149 -25.15 4.40 9.62
N TYR A 150 -24.14 4.91 8.88
CA TYR A 150 -24.20 6.21 8.21
C TYR A 150 -24.34 6.14 6.69
N ASN A 151 -24.56 4.93 6.15
CA ASN A 151 -24.65 4.68 4.70
C ASN A 151 -23.45 5.23 3.91
N LEU A 152 -22.24 5.02 4.42
CA LEU A 152 -21.00 5.44 3.81
C LEU A 152 -20.37 4.30 2.99
N LYS A 153 -19.60 4.64 1.96
CA LYS A 153 -18.77 3.68 1.24
C LYS A 153 -17.46 3.45 1.96
N VAL A 154 -16.91 2.22 1.87
CA VAL A 154 -15.58 1.89 2.41
C VAL A 154 -14.67 1.50 1.25
N ILE A 155 -13.59 2.26 1.08
CA ILE A 155 -12.55 2.03 0.05
C ILE A 155 -11.23 1.83 0.77
N TYR A 156 -10.68 0.62 0.78
CA TYR A 156 -9.40 0.36 1.44
C TYR A 156 -8.22 0.68 0.52
N ASP A 157 -7.27 1.46 1.03
CA ASP A 157 -5.92 1.48 0.48
C ASP A 157 -5.14 0.26 1.01
N ALA A 158 -5.11 -0.80 0.21
CA ALA A 158 -4.43 -2.05 0.48
C ALA A 158 -3.09 -2.17 -0.26
N ALA A 159 -2.45 -1.02 -0.61
CA ALA A 159 -1.18 -0.99 -1.36
C ALA A 159 -0.04 -1.76 -0.67
N HIS A 160 -0.14 -2.04 0.64
CA HIS A 160 0.82 -2.82 1.42
C HIS A 160 0.31 -4.21 1.81
N ALA A 161 -0.89 -4.59 1.37
CA ALA A 161 -1.59 -5.76 1.89
C ALA A 161 -1.80 -6.88 0.86
N PHE A 162 -0.97 -6.96 -0.20
CA PHE A 162 -1.04 -8.02 -1.21
C PHE A 162 -0.94 -9.41 -0.55
N GLY A 163 -1.88 -10.31 -0.85
CA GLY A 163 -1.89 -11.67 -0.36
C GLY A 163 -2.22 -11.84 1.14
N ILE A 164 -2.53 -10.76 1.86
CA ILE A 164 -2.94 -10.84 3.27
C ILE A 164 -4.32 -11.46 3.37
N GLU A 165 -4.48 -12.38 4.34
CA GLU A 165 -5.76 -12.97 4.70
C GLU A 165 -6.14 -12.59 6.14
N TYR A 166 -7.39 -12.24 6.32
CA TYR A 166 -7.97 -11.94 7.63
C TYR A 166 -9.25 -12.74 7.82
N LYS A 167 -9.37 -13.47 8.93
CA LYS A 167 -10.49 -14.38 9.25
C LYS A 167 -10.84 -15.34 8.10
N GLY A 168 -9.81 -15.84 7.39
CA GLY A 168 -9.94 -16.81 6.30
C GLY A 168 -10.33 -16.21 4.94
N ASN A 169 -10.52 -14.91 4.84
CA ASN A 169 -10.84 -14.21 3.61
C ASN A 169 -9.65 -13.36 3.14
N GLY A 170 -9.47 -13.21 1.84
CA GLY A 170 -8.52 -12.27 1.29
C GLY A 170 -8.88 -10.84 1.68
N ILE A 171 -7.88 -10.03 2.05
CA ILE A 171 -8.12 -8.66 2.54
C ILE A 171 -8.87 -7.78 1.55
N GLY A 172 -8.74 -8.05 0.25
CA GLY A 172 -9.44 -7.34 -0.82
C GLY A 172 -10.94 -7.63 -0.91
N THR A 173 -11.51 -8.46 -0.04
CA THR A 173 -12.96 -8.73 0.03
C THR A 173 -13.70 -7.80 0.97
N TYR A 174 -12.98 -7.06 1.81
CA TYR A 174 -13.56 -6.15 2.77
C TYR A 174 -13.85 -4.77 2.15
N GLY A 175 -14.94 -4.15 2.59
CA GLY A 175 -15.44 -2.89 2.07
C GLY A 175 -16.10 -3.00 0.69
N ASP A 176 -16.38 -1.84 0.09
CA ASP A 176 -16.96 -1.76 -1.27
C ASP A 176 -15.90 -1.96 -2.35
N ALA A 177 -14.66 -1.47 -2.10
CA ALA A 177 -13.51 -1.66 -2.95
C ALA A 177 -12.21 -1.64 -2.14
N SER A 178 -11.17 -2.33 -2.66
CA SER A 178 -9.80 -2.25 -2.14
C SER A 178 -8.83 -2.04 -3.29
N ILE A 179 -7.82 -1.20 -3.09
CA ILE A 179 -6.80 -0.96 -4.10
C ILE A 179 -5.47 -1.61 -3.72
N PHE A 180 -4.79 -2.16 -4.70
CA PHE A 180 -3.46 -2.72 -4.57
C PHE A 180 -2.48 -1.97 -5.47
N SER A 181 -1.25 -1.80 -4.99
CA SER A 181 -0.15 -1.26 -5.77
C SER A 181 0.83 -2.37 -6.15
N PHE A 182 1.18 -2.44 -7.42
CA PHE A 182 2.15 -3.37 -7.97
C PHE A 182 3.39 -2.64 -8.49
N HIS A 183 3.72 -1.49 -7.86
CA HIS A 183 4.97 -0.78 -8.09
C HIS A 183 6.17 -1.65 -7.72
N ALA A 184 7.30 -1.50 -8.41
CA ALA A 184 8.51 -2.31 -8.25
C ALA A 184 9.00 -2.48 -6.79
N THR A 185 8.68 -1.56 -5.88
CA THR A 185 9.06 -1.64 -4.47
C THR A 185 8.14 -2.48 -3.59
N LYS A 186 7.02 -2.98 -4.13
CA LYS A 186 6.03 -3.77 -3.38
C LYS A 186 6.43 -5.24 -3.32
N VAL A 187 5.81 -5.99 -2.40
CA VAL A 187 6.05 -7.44 -2.24
C VAL A 187 5.79 -8.19 -3.54
N PHE A 188 4.65 -7.89 -4.18
CA PHE A 188 4.34 -8.32 -5.55
C PHE A 188 4.37 -7.10 -6.46
N ASN A 189 4.99 -7.23 -7.64
CA ASN A 189 5.08 -6.14 -8.58
C ASN A 189 4.88 -6.58 -10.04
N THR A 190 4.53 -5.59 -10.85
CA THR A 190 4.42 -5.69 -12.30
C THR A 190 5.27 -4.62 -12.99
N ILE A 191 6.44 -4.27 -12.41
CA ILE A 191 7.26 -3.08 -12.71
C ILE A 191 6.49 -1.83 -12.25
N GLU A 192 5.47 -1.46 -12.97
CA GLU A 192 4.41 -0.50 -12.63
C GLU A 192 3.06 -1.19 -12.78
N GLY A 193 2.16 -1.00 -11.84
CA GLY A 193 0.82 -1.56 -11.88
C GLY A 193 0.02 -1.33 -10.62
N GLY A 194 -1.22 -1.72 -10.69
CA GLY A 194 -2.16 -1.73 -9.58
C GLY A 194 -3.41 -2.52 -9.93
N ALA A 195 -4.23 -2.75 -8.94
CA ALA A 195 -5.54 -3.37 -9.12
C ALA A 195 -6.57 -2.75 -8.20
N ILE A 196 -7.82 -2.82 -8.62
CA ILE A 196 -9.00 -2.56 -7.80
C ILE A 196 -9.74 -3.88 -7.66
N THR A 197 -9.96 -4.31 -6.41
CA THR A 197 -10.90 -5.40 -6.09
C THR A 197 -12.19 -4.80 -5.58
N PHE A 198 -13.32 -5.44 -5.83
CA PHE A 198 -14.64 -4.90 -5.49
C PHE A 198 -15.68 -6.01 -5.35
N SER A 199 -16.68 -5.76 -4.48
CA SER A 199 -17.73 -6.72 -4.18
C SER A 199 -18.89 -6.66 -5.21
N ASP A 200 -19.33 -5.46 -5.60
CA ASP A 200 -20.44 -5.25 -6.55
C ASP A 200 -19.94 -5.36 -7.99
N SER A 201 -20.35 -6.42 -8.69
CA SER A 201 -20.01 -6.66 -10.10
C SER A 201 -20.45 -5.52 -11.05
N LYS A 202 -21.38 -4.65 -10.65
CA LYS A 202 -21.79 -3.48 -11.44
C LYS A 202 -20.66 -2.47 -11.61
N LEU A 203 -19.69 -2.46 -10.68
CA LEU A 203 -18.50 -1.60 -10.79
C LEU A 203 -17.58 -2.03 -11.94
N TYR A 204 -17.67 -3.27 -12.43
CA TYR A 204 -16.81 -3.76 -13.51
C TYR A 204 -16.92 -2.89 -14.77
N ASP A 205 -18.12 -2.66 -15.25
CA ASP A 205 -18.35 -1.84 -16.44
C ASP A 205 -17.94 -0.39 -16.23
N LYS A 206 -18.19 0.15 -15.03
CA LYS A 206 -17.80 1.52 -14.70
C LYS A 206 -16.28 1.65 -14.70
N LEU A 207 -15.55 0.74 -14.04
CA LEU A 207 -14.09 0.74 -14.00
C LEU A 207 -13.47 0.49 -15.38
N TYR A 208 -14.09 -0.38 -16.20
CA TYR A 208 -13.67 -0.57 -17.59
C TYR A 208 -13.72 0.74 -18.38
N ASN A 209 -14.82 1.48 -18.28
CA ASN A 209 -14.96 2.77 -18.94
C ASN A 209 -13.93 3.77 -18.42
N LEU A 210 -13.82 3.90 -17.11
CA LEU A 210 -12.92 4.87 -16.47
C LEU A 210 -11.45 4.63 -16.83
N LYS A 211 -10.99 3.37 -16.90
CA LYS A 211 -9.60 3.06 -17.28
C LYS A 211 -9.32 3.15 -18.77
N ASN A 212 -10.37 3.26 -19.64
CA ASN A 212 -10.25 3.25 -21.10
C ASN A 212 -10.98 4.44 -21.76
N PHE A 213 -10.81 5.66 -21.27
CA PHE A 213 -11.38 6.89 -21.84
C PHE A 213 -12.92 6.90 -21.97
N GLY A 214 -13.64 5.96 -21.37
CA GLY A 214 -15.08 5.78 -21.57
C GLY A 214 -15.46 5.18 -22.93
N ILE A 215 -14.50 4.66 -23.69
CA ILE A 215 -14.71 4.12 -25.04
C ILE A 215 -15.46 2.78 -24.97
N ARG A 216 -16.60 2.69 -25.66
CA ARG A 216 -17.43 1.47 -25.82
C ARG A 216 -17.51 0.98 -27.26
N GLY A 217 -17.01 1.74 -28.21
CA GLY A 217 -17.02 1.43 -29.64
C GLY A 217 -16.32 2.54 -30.43
N GLU A 218 -16.25 2.40 -31.74
CA GLU A 218 -15.53 3.34 -32.61
C GLU A 218 -16.08 4.77 -32.53
N GLU A 219 -17.39 4.91 -32.32
CA GLU A 219 -18.09 6.20 -32.31
C GLU A 219 -18.78 6.52 -30.98
N LEU A 220 -18.55 5.69 -29.92
CA LEU A 220 -19.25 5.82 -28.66
C LEU A 220 -18.30 5.97 -27.47
N VAL A 221 -18.39 7.12 -26.80
CA VAL A 221 -17.74 7.41 -25.52
C VAL A 221 -18.82 7.71 -24.49
N THR A 222 -18.92 6.91 -23.42
CA THR A 222 -20.02 6.99 -22.44
C THR A 222 -19.63 7.62 -21.12
N ASP A 223 -18.34 7.72 -20.83
CA ASP A 223 -17.82 8.24 -19.57
C ASP A 223 -16.57 9.13 -19.79
N ILE A 224 -16.30 10.02 -18.83
CA ILE A 224 -15.04 10.75 -18.80
C ILE A 224 -14.03 9.87 -18.06
N GLY A 225 -13.17 9.20 -18.81
CA GLY A 225 -12.16 8.29 -18.29
C GLY A 225 -10.73 8.75 -18.53
N ALA A 226 -9.79 7.93 -18.08
CA ALA A 226 -8.35 8.12 -18.25
C ALA A 226 -7.74 7.00 -19.12
N ASN A 227 -6.48 7.17 -19.51
CA ASN A 227 -5.67 6.08 -20.05
C ASN A 227 -4.95 5.37 -18.90
N ALA A 228 -5.63 4.41 -18.27
CA ALA A 228 -5.14 3.76 -17.06
C ALA A 228 -5.04 2.23 -17.20
N LYS A 229 -5.03 1.72 -18.42
CA LYS A 229 -4.89 0.27 -18.69
C LYS A 229 -3.47 -0.19 -18.42
N MET A 230 -3.30 -1.32 -17.74
CA MET A 230 -2.02 -2.02 -17.67
C MET A 230 -1.68 -2.60 -19.05
N ASN A 231 -0.43 -2.48 -19.50
CA ASN A 231 0.07 -3.06 -20.73
C ASN A 231 0.47 -4.55 -20.56
N GLU A 232 0.69 -5.25 -21.68
CA GLU A 232 0.99 -6.69 -21.67
C GLU A 232 2.37 -7.03 -21.07
N PHE A 233 3.37 -6.17 -21.21
CA PHE A 233 4.69 -6.38 -20.59
C PHE A 233 4.61 -6.38 -19.06
N CYS A 234 3.89 -5.40 -18.50
CA CYS A 234 3.64 -5.36 -17.06
C CYS A 234 2.80 -6.57 -16.60
N ALA A 235 1.80 -6.97 -17.37
CA ALA A 235 0.98 -8.13 -17.05
C ALA A 235 1.82 -9.44 -17.07
N LEU A 236 2.71 -9.61 -18.04
CA LEU A 236 3.63 -10.75 -18.09
C LEU A 236 4.64 -10.76 -16.96
N MET A 237 5.18 -9.59 -16.57
CA MET A 237 6.02 -9.50 -15.37
C MET A 237 5.26 -9.98 -14.13
N GLY A 238 4.00 -9.56 -13.99
CA GLY A 238 3.15 -10.04 -12.91
C GLY A 238 2.93 -11.55 -12.94
N LEU A 239 2.64 -12.12 -14.11
CA LEU A 239 2.45 -13.57 -14.25
C LEU A 239 3.72 -14.37 -13.91
N CYS A 240 4.91 -13.90 -14.32
CA CYS A 240 6.17 -14.53 -13.92
C CYS A 240 6.39 -14.40 -12.40
N ASN A 241 6.21 -13.19 -11.83
CA ASN A 241 6.38 -12.98 -10.39
C ASN A 241 5.40 -13.79 -9.53
N MET A 242 4.20 -14.13 -10.03
CA MET A 242 3.26 -15.03 -9.34
C MET A 242 3.85 -16.41 -9.06
N ASN A 243 4.78 -16.90 -9.88
CA ASN A 243 5.43 -18.21 -9.68
C ASN A 243 6.41 -18.17 -8.48
N HIS A 244 6.86 -16.99 -8.06
CA HIS A 244 7.92 -16.82 -7.05
C HIS A 244 7.44 -16.13 -5.78
N ILE A 245 6.19 -15.64 -5.75
CA ILE A 245 5.71 -14.76 -4.68
C ILE A 245 5.64 -15.43 -3.30
N ASP A 246 5.23 -16.70 -3.24
CA ASP A 246 5.11 -17.42 -1.96
C ASP A 246 6.48 -17.65 -1.32
N GLU A 247 7.49 -18.00 -2.12
CA GLU A 247 8.87 -18.12 -1.66
C GLU A 247 9.42 -16.76 -1.20
N ALA A 248 9.15 -15.70 -1.96
CA ALA A 248 9.56 -14.35 -1.59
C ALA A 248 8.94 -13.88 -0.27
N ILE A 249 7.66 -14.17 -0.03
CA ILE A 249 6.98 -13.87 1.24
C ILE A 249 7.59 -14.68 2.39
N GLU A 250 7.87 -15.98 2.16
CA GLU A 250 8.50 -16.83 3.17
C GLU A 250 9.92 -16.35 3.55
N ASN A 251 10.71 -15.92 2.58
CA ASN A 251 12.04 -15.34 2.83
C ASN A 251 11.94 -14.04 3.62
N ARG A 252 10.97 -13.14 3.29
CA ARG A 252 10.67 -11.93 4.08
C ARG A 252 10.25 -12.28 5.52
N ARG A 253 9.45 -13.34 5.71
CA ARG A 253 9.07 -13.83 7.04
C ARG A 253 10.30 -14.16 7.87
N ARG A 254 11.24 -14.94 7.31
CA ARG A 254 12.50 -15.31 8.00
C ARG A 254 13.31 -14.07 8.39
N CYS A 255 13.44 -13.11 7.47
CA CYS A 255 14.11 -11.84 7.75
C CYS A 255 13.44 -11.07 8.90
N CYS A 256 12.10 -10.99 8.92
CA CYS A 256 11.35 -10.32 9.97
C CYS A 256 11.51 -11.01 11.33
N GLU A 257 11.46 -12.33 11.35
CA GLU A 257 11.67 -13.11 12.59
C GLU A 257 13.07 -12.89 13.17
N TYR A 258 14.08 -12.88 12.32
CA TYR A 258 15.45 -12.61 12.73
C TYR A 258 15.60 -11.17 13.28
N TYR A 259 15.07 -10.17 12.59
CA TYR A 259 15.04 -8.81 13.13
C TYR A 259 14.31 -8.72 14.47
N LYS A 260 13.16 -9.37 14.59
CA LYS A 260 12.39 -9.38 15.84
C LYS A 260 13.18 -10.02 16.97
N GLN A 261 13.81 -11.16 16.75
CA GLN A 261 14.65 -11.83 17.73
C GLN A 261 15.75 -10.91 18.24
N GLU A 262 16.44 -10.20 17.35
CA GLU A 262 17.61 -9.39 17.64
C GLU A 262 17.29 -7.99 18.21
N LEU A 263 16.11 -7.43 17.88
CA LEU A 263 15.77 -6.03 18.18
C LEU A 263 14.68 -5.86 19.24
N GLN A 264 13.89 -6.87 19.57
CA GLN A 264 12.74 -6.73 20.49
C GLN A 264 13.10 -6.28 21.92
N ASN A 265 14.35 -6.49 22.36
CA ASN A 265 14.84 -6.11 23.68
C ASN A 265 15.91 -5.00 23.62
N VAL A 266 16.03 -4.31 22.49
CA VAL A 266 16.98 -3.20 22.33
C VAL A 266 16.37 -1.95 22.95
N TYR A 267 17.05 -1.36 23.91
CA TYR A 267 16.55 -0.20 24.65
C TYR A 267 16.26 1.00 23.74
N GLY A 268 15.06 1.58 23.88
CA GLY A 268 14.58 2.70 23.05
C GLY A 268 14.17 2.34 21.62
N ILE A 269 14.10 1.03 21.30
CA ILE A 269 13.60 0.51 20.03
C ILE A 269 12.36 -0.35 20.30
N GLU A 270 11.23 0.04 19.73
CA GLU A 270 10.01 -0.74 19.76
C GLU A 270 9.77 -1.38 18.38
N VAL A 271 9.66 -2.70 18.34
CA VAL A 271 9.33 -3.46 17.12
C VAL A 271 7.83 -3.66 17.05
N PHE A 272 7.23 -3.28 15.92
CA PHE A 272 5.79 -3.49 15.73
C PHE A 272 5.44 -4.97 15.62
N ASN A 273 4.32 -5.37 16.22
CA ASN A 273 3.80 -6.72 16.14
C ASN A 273 2.78 -6.86 15.01
N PHE A 274 3.08 -7.73 14.04
CA PHE A 274 2.15 -8.13 12.97
C PHE A 274 1.30 -9.32 13.49
N ASN A 275 0.17 -9.07 14.13
CA ASN A 275 -0.55 -10.14 14.82
C ASN A 275 -2.05 -10.20 14.58
N ASN A 276 -2.62 -9.35 13.72
CA ASN A 276 -4.06 -9.30 13.51
C ASN A 276 -4.56 -9.97 12.21
N ALA A 277 -3.67 -10.57 11.43
CA ALA A 277 -4.01 -11.29 10.21
C ALA A 277 -3.67 -12.79 10.31
N ASN A 278 -4.40 -13.64 9.57
CA ASN A 278 -4.13 -15.09 9.51
C ASN A 278 -2.93 -15.40 8.60
N VAL A 279 -2.79 -14.64 7.51
CA VAL A 279 -1.66 -14.71 6.58
C VAL A 279 -1.09 -13.32 6.41
N LEU A 280 0.22 -13.19 6.58
CA LEU A 280 0.98 -11.95 6.46
C LEU A 280 1.84 -11.98 5.19
N ASN A 281 2.17 -10.80 4.66
CA ASN A 281 3.06 -10.66 3.50
C ASN A 281 4.42 -10.02 3.83
N TYR A 282 4.61 -9.58 5.07
CA TYR A 282 5.86 -8.99 5.54
C TYR A 282 6.37 -7.87 4.61
N SER A 283 5.47 -6.93 4.28
CA SER A 283 5.76 -5.84 3.34
C SER A 283 6.87 -4.92 3.81
N TYR A 284 6.90 -4.62 5.10
CA TYR A 284 7.85 -3.70 5.72
C TYR A 284 8.26 -4.18 7.13
N PHE A 285 9.40 -3.68 7.60
CA PHE A 285 9.82 -3.84 9.00
C PHE A 285 9.95 -2.47 9.66
N PRO A 286 8.85 -1.89 10.17
CA PRO A 286 8.88 -0.65 10.92
C PRO A 286 9.39 -0.89 12.34
N ILE A 287 10.22 0.05 12.83
CA ILE A 287 10.59 0.21 14.22
C ILE A 287 10.23 1.62 14.68
N ARG A 288 9.82 1.75 15.92
CA ARG A 288 9.65 3.03 16.58
C ARG A 288 10.89 3.32 17.42
N VAL A 289 11.45 4.50 17.26
CA VAL A 289 12.64 4.96 17.97
C VAL A 289 12.22 6.00 19.01
N GLU A 290 12.30 5.64 20.27
CA GLU A 290 11.98 6.57 21.36
C GLU A 290 13.00 7.72 21.40
N SER A 291 12.48 8.94 21.54
CA SER A 291 13.34 10.12 21.68
C SER A 291 13.92 10.21 23.10
N ARG A 292 15.23 10.24 23.22
CA ARG A 292 15.98 10.31 24.48
C ARG A 292 17.05 11.41 24.38
N GLY A 293 16.62 12.67 24.56
CA GLY A 293 17.51 13.82 24.34
C GLY A 293 17.93 13.91 22.87
N ASP A 294 19.25 13.87 22.61
CA ASP A 294 19.80 13.90 21.26
C ASP A 294 19.62 12.56 20.52
N ALA A 295 19.50 11.45 21.24
CA ALA A 295 19.22 10.13 20.66
C ALA A 295 17.75 10.06 20.21
N ASN A 296 17.53 10.13 18.89
CA ASN A 296 16.21 10.12 18.27
C ASN A 296 16.26 9.42 16.91
N ARG A 297 15.09 9.25 16.27
CA ARG A 297 14.93 8.61 14.97
C ARG A 297 15.84 9.19 13.88
N ASP A 298 16.05 10.50 13.88
CA ASP A 298 16.86 11.16 12.84
C ASP A 298 18.36 10.90 13.02
N GLU A 299 18.83 10.77 14.26
CA GLU A 299 20.20 10.32 14.53
C GLU A 299 20.41 8.88 14.06
N LEU A 300 19.52 7.94 14.42
CA LEU A 300 19.62 6.56 13.93
C LEU A 300 19.58 6.50 12.39
N TYR A 301 18.70 7.28 11.75
CA TYR A 301 18.63 7.37 10.30
C TYR A 301 19.98 7.82 9.68
N ASN A 302 20.64 8.82 10.29
CA ASN A 302 21.94 9.30 9.83
C ASN A 302 23.05 8.27 10.05
N MET A 303 23.08 7.61 11.21
CA MET A 303 24.04 6.52 11.50
C MET A 303 23.91 5.37 10.49
N LEU A 304 22.70 4.96 10.18
CA LEU A 304 22.46 3.94 9.15
C LEU A 304 23.01 4.40 7.80
N LYS A 305 22.70 5.63 7.40
CA LYS A 305 23.16 6.21 6.12
C LYS A 305 24.68 6.30 6.03
N GLU A 306 25.37 6.66 7.11
CA GLU A 306 26.83 6.69 7.20
C GLU A 306 27.46 5.29 7.02
N ASN A 307 26.70 4.23 7.34
CA ASN A 307 27.07 2.83 7.13
C ASN A 307 26.54 2.25 5.81
N ASN A 308 26.17 3.09 4.83
CA ASN A 308 25.59 2.70 3.52
C ASN A 308 24.29 1.90 3.64
N ILE A 309 23.48 2.18 4.67
CA ILE A 309 22.18 1.56 4.92
C ILE A 309 21.09 2.63 4.76
N TYR A 310 20.22 2.48 3.75
CA TYR A 310 19.22 3.47 3.37
C TYR A 310 17.82 3.07 3.86
N ALA A 311 17.57 3.32 5.16
CA ALA A 311 16.24 3.19 5.77
C ALA A 311 15.28 4.30 5.28
N ARG A 312 14.00 4.22 5.62
CA ARG A 312 12.98 5.20 5.23
C ARG A 312 12.11 5.65 6.40
N LYS A 313 11.81 6.95 6.42
CA LYS A 313 10.91 7.59 7.38
C LYS A 313 9.46 7.51 6.86
N TYR A 314 8.92 6.32 6.73
CA TYR A 314 7.56 6.10 6.25
C TYR A 314 6.58 6.07 7.44
N PHE A 315 5.72 7.11 7.65
CA PHE A 315 5.54 8.23 6.74
C PHE A 315 5.78 9.54 7.49
N TYR A 316 6.81 10.27 7.10
CA TYR A 316 7.16 11.57 7.67
C TYR A 316 7.50 12.58 6.56
N PRO A 317 6.99 13.84 6.66
CA PRO A 317 5.89 14.24 7.55
C PRO A 317 4.57 13.59 7.16
N VAL A 318 3.56 13.60 8.04
CA VAL A 318 2.20 13.13 7.72
C VAL A 318 1.63 13.90 6.52
N THR A 319 0.70 13.30 5.77
CA THR A 319 0.23 13.88 4.50
C THR A 319 -0.42 15.25 4.68
N SER A 320 -1.15 15.47 5.78
CA SER A 320 -1.77 16.77 6.11
C SER A 320 -0.76 17.90 6.32
N ASP A 321 0.45 17.58 6.74
CA ASP A 321 1.51 18.55 7.05
C ASP A 321 2.45 18.80 5.86
N GLN A 322 2.23 18.14 4.72
CA GLN A 322 2.98 18.37 3.48
C GLN A 322 2.77 19.78 2.94
N ALA A 323 3.79 20.35 2.30
CA ALA A 323 3.79 21.73 1.83
C ALA A 323 2.57 22.09 0.97
N CYS A 324 2.10 21.16 0.13
CA CYS A 324 0.91 21.33 -0.70
C CYS A 324 -0.41 21.45 0.10
N PHE A 325 -0.43 20.99 1.37
CA PHE A 325 -1.61 21.04 2.25
C PHE A 325 -1.47 21.92 3.49
N LYS A 326 -0.27 22.42 3.78
CA LYS A 326 0.12 23.08 5.04
C LYS A 326 -0.88 24.10 5.59
N ASN A 327 -1.52 24.86 4.73
CA ASN A 327 -2.45 25.91 5.15
C ASN A 327 -3.91 25.44 5.26
N LYS A 328 -4.23 24.21 4.81
CA LYS A 328 -5.61 23.70 4.75
C LYS A 328 -5.99 22.87 5.98
N TYR A 329 -5.04 22.15 6.56
CA TYR A 329 -5.32 21.10 7.57
C TYR A 329 -4.49 21.24 8.85
N ARG A 330 -4.02 22.47 9.15
CA ARG A 330 -3.11 22.75 10.26
C ARG A 330 -3.68 22.39 11.63
N ASP A 331 -4.97 22.65 11.84
CA ASP A 331 -5.61 22.58 13.14
C ASP A 331 -6.33 21.24 13.40
N VAL A 332 -6.07 20.23 12.59
CA VAL A 332 -6.65 18.88 12.77
C VAL A 332 -5.97 18.17 13.94
N ASP A 333 -6.77 17.58 14.84
CA ASP A 333 -6.26 16.78 15.96
C ASP A 333 -5.85 15.38 15.51
N ILE A 334 -4.57 15.26 15.17
CA ILE A 334 -3.90 14.02 14.71
C ILE A 334 -2.60 13.82 15.48
N ARG A 335 -2.69 13.91 16.81
CA ARG A 335 -1.53 13.90 17.72
C ARG A 335 -0.73 12.60 17.60
N ASN A 336 -1.41 11.47 17.56
CA ASN A 336 -0.76 10.16 17.44
C ASN A 336 -0.03 10.02 16.11
N ALA A 337 -0.65 10.43 15.01
CA ALA A 337 -0.03 10.37 13.68
C ALA A 337 1.24 11.24 13.61
N ARG A 338 1.19 12.47 14.16
CA ARG A 338 2.37 13.34 14.20
C ARG A 338 3.47 12.82 15.11
N MET A 339 3.11 12.18 16.23
CA MET A 339 4.06 11.57 17.13
C MET A 339 4.74 10.37 16.49
N LEU A 340 3.94 9.41 16.00
CA LEU A 340 4.48 8.23 15.33
C LEU A 340 5.35 8.61 14.11
N ALA A 341 4.92 9.59 13.30
CA ALA A 341 5.70 10.05 12.15
C ALA A 341 7.10 10.56 12.52
N LYS A 342 7.29 11.14 13.70
CA LYS A 342 8.60 11.59 14.19
C LYS A 342 9.49 10.45 14.67
N GLU A 343 8.90 9.35 15.09
CA GLU A 343 9.58 8.24 15.77
C GLU A 343 9.77 7.02 14.86
N ILE A 344 8.99 6.89 13.79
CA ILE A 344 8.99 5.72 12.91
C ILE A 344 10.20 5.68 11.97
N LEU A 345 10.79 4.51 11.81
CA LEU A 345 11.82 4.20 10.83
C LEU A 345 11.55 2.80 10.24
N VAL A 346 11.56 2.67 8.92
CA VAL A 346 11.42 1.39 8.23
C VAL A 346 12.80 0.90 7.84
N LEU A 347 13.19 -0.23 8.39
CA LEU A 347 14.46 -0.91 8.08
C LEU A 347 14.39 -1.63 6.73
N PRO A 348 15.54 -1.87 6.06
CA PRO A 348 15.59 -2.66 4.84
C PRO A 348 14.96 -4.04 4.99
N LEU A 349 14.06 -4.39 4.05
CA LEU A 349 13.43 -5.69 3.99
C LEU A 349 13.06 -6.06 2.55
N TYR A 350 13.65 -7.14 2.04
CA TYR A 350 13.35 -7.75 0.75
C TYR A 350 13.71 -9.24 0.78
N ASP A 351 13.23 -10.01 -0.18
CA ASP A 351 13.26 -11.47 -0.19
C ASP A 351 14.67 -12.08 -0.20
N ASP A 352 15.65 -11.43 -0.83
CA ASP A 352 17.05 -11.87 -0.89
C ASP A 352 17.98 -11.07 0.03
N LEU A 353 17.47 -10.45 1.10
CA LEU A 353 18.28 -9.75 2.10
C LEU A 353 19.12 -10.75 2.89
N SER A 354 20.44 -10.75 2.67
CA SER A 354 21.33 -11.71 3.30
C SER A 354 21.44 -11.49 4.81
N GLU A 355 21.74 -12.56 5.55
CA GLU A 355 21.98 -12.49 7.00
C GLU A 355 23.16 -11.54 7.34
N GLU A 356 24.20 -11.50 6.50
CA GLU A 356 25.31 -10.55 6.65
C GLU A 356 24.81 -9.10 6.59
N ALA A 357 23.95 -8.76 5.61
CA ALA A 357 23.38 -7.44 5.50
C ALA A 357 22.46 -7.11 6.69
N GLN A 358 21.66 -8.07 7.16
CA GLN A 358 20.84 -7.90 8.37
C GLN A 358 21.70 -7.66 9.61
N ASN A 359 22.79 -8.41 9.78
CA ASN A 359 23.72 -8.23 10.90
C ASN A 359 24.35 -6.84 10.91
N ARG A 360 24.70 -6.27 9.75
CA ARG A 360 25.18 -4.89 9.64
C ARG A 360 24.11 -3.89 10.12
N ILE A 361 22.86 -4.05 9.71
CA ILE A 361 21.75 -3.20 10.13
C ILE A 361 21.54 -3.30 11.64
N ILE A 362 21.44 -4.52 12.17
CA ILE A 362 21.23 -4.81 13.60
C ILE A 362 22.35 -4.20 14.45
N LYS A 363 23.60 -4.32 13.99
CA LYS A 363 24.76 -3.74 14.67
C LYS A 363 24.61 -2.24 14.86
N VAL A 364 24.28 -1.51 13.79
CA VAL A 364 24.11 -0.04 13.87
C VAL A 364 22.96 0.34 14.81
N VAL A 365 21.83 -0.40 14.76
CA VAL A 365 20.70 -0.16 15.67
C VAL A 365 21.10 -0.39 17.13
N LYS A 366 21.86 -1.45 17.44
CA LYS A 366 22.33 -1.74 18.78
C LYS A 366 23.39 -0.72 19.26
N GLU A 367 24.28 -0.27 18.38
CA GLU A 367 25.24 0.80 18.68
C GLU A 367 24.56 2.12 19.01
N PHE A 368 23.49 2.48 18.27
CA PHE A 368 22.66 3.65 18.58
C PHE A 368 22.01 3.53 19.97
N SER A 369 21.49 2.36 20.32
CA SER A 369 20.82 2.12 21.60
C SER A 369 21.72 2.30 22.81
N ASN A 370 23.03 2.10 22.66
CA ASN A 370 24.03 2.21 23.72
C ASN A 370 24.53 3.66 23.96
N LYS A 371 24.08 4.62 23.15
CA LYS A 371 24.33 6.05 23.35
C LYS A 371 23.32 6.64 24.35
#